data_ce0eb5b25b6ec2443e3d2300ead28bad
#
_entry.id   ce0eb5b25b6ec2443e3d2300ead28bad
#
_cell.length_a   1.000
_cell.length_b   1.000
_cell.length_c   1.000
_cell.angle_alpha   90.00
_cell.angle_beta   90.00
_cell.angle_gamma   90.00
#
_symmetry.space_group_name_H-M   'P 1'
#
loop_
_entity.id
_entity.type
_entity.pdbx_description
1 polymer ?
#
loop_
_entity_poly.entity_id
_entity_poly.type
_entity_poly.pdbx_seq_one_letter_code
_entity_poly.pdbx_strand_id
1 'polypeptide(L)'
;MLRLGVSLQPRWPIDDETAALRAASHAEDLDFDHVAVGNRLLDSGFGLDADPLVLLSAVSAVTTRLRLLISVLVAPYYPALVLANQAATLDVISGGRLILGVGTGWNPEEYDAVGVPARERGARTDDHLAAAKALWAQRPTDFDGPFTTLRAARLGVPPVTPGGPPVWVGGHSDAALLRALRFGDGWYGTGVTAAEVSGVGRRLRELDRGTGNVERLTLASAVFLTPPGIAAAVPAPGRPLGGAAPTAASVVDDLGRLAEAGLTACTAWLPIAAEHVEKAMDWIAAEVIPQLT
;
A
#
# COMPACT_ATOMS: atom_id res chain seq x y z
N MET A 1 15.22 11.06 -5.61
CA MET A 1 15.35 9.61 -5.89
C MET A 1 14.01 8.92 -5.72
N LEU A 2 13.57 8.14 -6.71
CA LEU A 2 12.35 7.31 -6.64
C LEU A 2 12.61 6.08 -5.75
N ARG A 3 11.79 5.87 -4.73
CA ARG A 3 11.87 4.70 -3.84
C ARG A 3 11.17 3.51 -4.48
N LEU A 4 11.82 2.36 -4.52
CA LEU A 4 11.27 1.15 -5.12
C LEU A 4 11.09 0.05 -4.08
N GLY A 5 9.87 -0.44 -3.95
CA GLY A 5 9.50 -1.62 -3.18
C GLY A 5 8.99 -2.74 -4.07
N VAL A 6 8.64 -3.86 -3.46
CA VAL A 6 8.12 -5.03 -4.16
C VAL A 6 6.89 -5.60 -3.47
N SER A 7 5.93 -6.10 -4.24
CA SER A 7 4.74 -6.77 -3.69
C SER A 7 5.03 -8.23 -3.34
N LEU A 8 4.60 -8.66 -2.16
CA LEU A 8 4.64 -10.05 -1.69
C LEU A 8 3.37 -10.83 -2.09
N GLN A 9 2.82 -10.59 -3.29
CA GLN A 9 1.57 -11.20 -3.76
C GLN A 9 1.70 -12.14 -4.98
N PRO A 10 2.82 -12.81 -5.26
CA PRO A 10 2.80 -13.93 -6.19
C PRO A 10 2.03 -15.10 -5.56
N ARG A 11 1.53 -16.02 -6.40
CA ARG A 11 0.91 -17.26 -5.93
C ARG A 11 1.97 -18.11 -5.22
N TRP A 12 1.97 -18.06 -3.89
CA TRP A 12 2.84 -18.92 -3.09
C TRP A 12 2.31 -20.36 -3.14
N PRO A 13 3.19 -21.36 -3.24
CA PRO A 13 2.81 -22.74 -3.02
C PRO A 13 2.22 -22.90 -1.62
N ILE A 14 1.10 -23.61 -1.50
CA ILE A 14 0.44 -23.85 -0.20
C ILE A 14 1.36 -24.67 0.73
N ASP A 15 2.31 -25.41 0.16
CA ASP A 15 3.29 -26.25 0.83
C ASP A 15 4.59 -25.51 1.23
N ASP A 16 4.70 -24.20 0.97
CA ASP A 16 5.84 -23.38 1.40
C ASP A 16 5.39 -22.22 2.29
N GLU A 17 5.13 -22.52 3.54
CA GLU A 17 4.64 -21.61 4.57
C GLU A 17 5.56 -20.39 4.80
N THR A 18 6.84 -20.52 4.49
CA THR A 18 7.85 -19.49 4.79
C THR A 18 8.27 -18.66 3.56
N ALA A 19 7.76 -18.98 2.38
CA ALA A 19 8.18 -18.34 1.14
C ALA A 19 8.02 -16.80 1.17
N ALA A 20 6.89 -16.29 1.70
CA ALA A 20 6.68 -14.85 1.84
C ALA A 20 7.69 -14.21 2.81
N LEU A 21 8.06 -14.89 3.88
CA LEU A 21 9.03 -14.39 4.87
C LEU A 21 10.44 -14.38 4.29
N ARG A 22 10.82 -15.44 3.55
CA ARG A 22 12.11 -15.47 2.85
C ARG A 22 12.21 -14.37 1.82
N ALA A 23 11.17 -14.18 1.00
CA ALA A 23 11.14 -13.10 0.01
C ALA A 23 11.22 -11.72 0.66
N ALA A 24 10.62 -11.51 1.82
CA ALA A 24 10.73 -10.25 2.55
C ALA A 24 12.15 -10.01 3.08
N SER A 25 12.79 -11.03 3.66
CA SER A 25 14.20 -10.95 4.09
C SER A 25 15.12 -10.71 2.90
N HIS A 26 14.90 -11.39 1.78
CA HIS A 26 15.66 -11.19 0.55
C HIS A 26 15.50 -9.78 -0.02
N ALA A 27 14.26 -9.22 0.01
CA ALA A 27 14.02 -7.84 -0.38
C ALA A 27 14.80 -6.84 0.51
N GLU A 28 14.90 -7.11 1.83
CA GLU A 28 15.71 -6.30 2.75
C GLU A 28 17.19 -6.37 2.43
N ASP A 29 17.71 -7.57 2.13
CA ASP A 29 19.12 -7.80 1.77
C ASP A 29 19.50 -7.09 0.45
N LEU A 30 18.54 -6.95 -0.46
CA LEU A 30 18.67 -6.25 -1.74
C LEU A 30 18.35 -4.75 -1.68
N ASP A 31 18.18 -4.17 -0.49
CA ASP A 31 17.90 -2.75 -0.27
C ASP A 31 16.63 -2.22 -0.96
N PHE A 32 15.60 -3.05 -1.11
CA PHE A 32 14.27 -2.54 -1.46
C PHE A 32 13.75 -1.61 -0.36
N ASP A 33 13.05 -0.53 -0.76
CA ASP A 33 12.51 0.45 0.18
C ASP A 33 11.38 -0.12 1.06
N HIS A 34 10.54 -0.96 0.48
CA HIS A 34 9.40 -1.56 1.17
C HIS A 34 8.93 -2.86 0.52
N VAL A 35 8.24 -3.67 1.30
CA VAL A 35 7.37 -4.73 0.76
C VAL A 35 5.92 -4.33 0.91
N ALA A 36 5.07 -4.82 0.00
CA ALA A 36 3.66 -4.49 -0.01
C ALA A 36 2.77 -5.74 -0.05
N VAL A 37 1.65 -5.69 0.68
CA VAL A 37 0.61 -6.72 0.68
C VAL A 37 -0.76 -6.06 0.50
N GLY A 38 -1.58 -6.55 -0.43
CA GLY A 38 -2.95 -6.10 -0.62
C GLY A 38 -3.92 -6.75 0.37
N ASN A 39 -5.14 -6.23 0.46
CA ASN A 39 -6.20 -6.80 1.28
C ASN A 39 -7.32 -7.34 0.40
N ARG A 40 -7.47 -8.65 0.43
CA ARG A 40 -8.59 -9.39 -0.17
C ARG A 40 -9.05 -10.43 0.86
N LEU A 41 -10.33 -10.70 0.88
CA LEU A 41 -10.92 -11.72 1.75
C LEU A 41 -11.28 -12.99 0.98
N LEU A 42 -11.61 -12.84 -0.30
CA LEU A 42 -11.95 -13.93 -1.19
C LEU A 42 -10.87 -14.11 -2.25
N ASP A 43 -10.71 -15.33 -2.73
CA ASP A 43 -9.73 -15.66 -3.79
C ASP A 43 -9.94 -14.75 -5.01
N SER A 44 -8.93 -13.94 -5.30
CA SER A 44 -8.93 -13.02 -6.45
C SER A 44 -8.41 -13.67 -7.73
N GLY A 45 -7.80 -14.84 -7.64
CA GLY A 45 -7.09 -15.48 -8.74
C GLY A 45 -5.77 -14.81 -9.13
N PHE A 46 -5.35 -13.74 -8.45
CA PHE A 46 -4.15 -12.96 -8.79
C PHE A 46 -2.96 -13.17 -7.86
N GLY A 47 -3.07 -14.02 -6.83
CA GLY A 47 -1.95 -14.27 -5.93
C GLY A 47 -2.37 -14.71 -4.54
N LEU A 48 -1.53 -14.44 -3.55
CA LEU A 48 -1.81 -14.72 -2.15
C LEU A 48 -2.77 -13.66 -1.58
N ASP A 49 -3.96 -14.09 -1.22
CA ASP A 49 -4.99 -13.25 -0.59
C ASP A 49 -4.93 -13.39 0.94
N ALA A 50 -3.74 -13.32 1.52
CA ALA A 50 -3.55 -13.31 2.97
C ALA A 50 -3.98 -11.98 3.59
N ASP A 51 -4.43 -12.01 4.85
CA ASP A 51 -4.66 -10.79 5.60
C ASP A 51 -3.34 -10.00 5.76
N PRO A 52 -3.27 -8.75 5.29
CA PRO A 52 -2.02 -7.99 5.26
C PRO A 52 -1.49 -7.63 6.65
N LEU A 53 -2.35 -7.45 7.66
CA LEU A 53 -1.93 -7.14 9.02
C LEU A 53 -1.26 -8.37 9.65
N VAL A 54 -1.83 -9.56 9.41
CA VAL A 54 -1.26 -10.82 9.91
C VAL A 54 0.07 -11.14 9.23
N LEU A 55 0.10 -11.08 7.89
CA LEU A 55 1.32 -11.40 7.14
C LEU A 55 2.45 -10.39 7.43
N LEU A 56 2.17 -9.09 7.42
CA LEU A 56 3.19 -8.07 7.70
C LEU A 56 3.65 -8.08 9.16
N SER A 57 2.84 -8.59 10.09
CA SER A 57 3.31 -8.83 11.46
C SER A 57 4.38 -9.92 11.50
N ALA A 58 4.21 -11.00 10.75
CA ALA A 58 5.24 -12.04 10.62
C ALA A 58 6.49 -11.53 9.89
N VAL A 59 6.32 -10.76 8.80
CA VAL A 59 7.42 -10.11 8.08
C VAL A 59 8.20 -9.17 8.98
N SER A 60 7.54 -8.44 9.88
CA SER A 60 8.20 -7.53 10.81
C SER A 60 9.19 -8.22 11.75
N ALA A 61 8.98 -9.51 12.05
CA ALA A 61 9.83 -10.30 12.93
C ALA A 61 11.12 -10.82 12.25
N VAL A 62 11.14 -10.86 10.91
CA VAL A 62 12.29 -11.34 10.12
C VAL A 62 13.02 -10.21 9.38
N THR A 63 12.58 -8.98 9.52
CA THR A 63 13.16 -7.78 8.90
C THR A 63 13.39 -6.69 9.94
N THR A 64 14.31 -5.76 9.66
CA THR A 64 14.72 -4.70 10.62
C THR A 64 14.63 -3.29 10.06
N ARG A 65 14.78 -3.11 8.74
CA ARG A 65 14.81 -1.82 8.05
C ARG A 65 13.68 -1.65 7.04
N LEU A 66 13.29 -2.76 6.41
CA LEU A 66 12.30 -2.81 5.34
C LEU A 66 10.96 -2.23 5.80
N ARG A 67 10.40 -1.25 5.08
CA ARG A 67 9.08 -0.71 5.38
C ARG A 67 7.99 -1.68 4.95
N LEU A 68 6.87 -1.64 5.66
CA LEU A 68 5.76 -2.58 5.54
C LEU A 68 4.53 -1.83 5.03
N LEU A 69 4.24 -1.95 3.73
CA LEU A 69 3.12 -1.25 3.11
C LEU A 69 1.90 -2.18 2.99
N ILE A 70 0.76 -1.75 3.50
CA ILE A 70 -0.52 -2.35 3.13
C ILE A 70 -1.04 -1.63 1.88
N SER A 71 -1.29 -2.34 0.77
CA SER A 71 -1.55 -1.72 -0.53
C SER A 71 -2.79 -2.28 -1.26
N VAL A 72 -4.01 -2.00 -0.76
CA VAL A 72 -4.43 -1.16 0.36
C VAL A 72 -5.43 -1.93 1.22
N LEU A 73 -5.50 -1.64 2.52
CA LEU A 73 -6.52 -2.18 3.42
C LEU A 73 -7.90 -1.63 3.03
N VAL A 74 -8.90 -2.49 3.01
CA VAL A 74 -10.29 -2.09 2.80
C VAL A 74 -10.89 -1.68 4.16
N ALA A 75 -10.75 -0.41 4.53
CA ALA A 75 -11.10 0.09 5.85
C ALA A 75 -12.53 -0.24 6.31
N PRO A 76 -13.57 -0.21 5.45
CA PRO A 76 -14.94 -0.55 5.88
C PRO A 76 -15.14 -1.98 6.37
N TYR A 77 -14.21 -2.91 6.10
CA TYR A 77 -14.32 -4.28 6.62
C TYR A 77 -13.98 -4.39 8.11
N TYR A 78 -13.33 -3.39 8.67
CA TYR A 78 -12.85 -3.38 10.06
C TYR A 78 -13.62 -2.34 10.88
N PRO A 79 -14.11 -2.68 12.10
CA PRO A 79 -14.54 -1.65 13.03
C PRO A 79 -13.40 -0.67 13.34
N ALA A 80 -13.68 0.63 13.41
CA ALA A 80 -12.67 1.69 13.54
C ALA A 80 -11.68 1.48 14.71
N LEU A 81 -12.19 1.06 15.87
CA LEU A 81 -11.36 0.79 17.05
C LEU A 81 -10.43 -0.41 16.82
N VAL A 82 -10.91 -1.46 16.14
CA VAL A 82 -10.12 -2.65 15.83
C VAL A 82 -9.01 -2.28 14.85
N LEU A 83 -9.34 -1.56 13.78
CA LEU A 83 -8.36 -1.06 12.81
C LEU A 83 -7.28 -0.20 13.50
N ALA A 84 -7.69 0.76 14.31
CA ALA A 84 -6.77 1.65 15.01
C ALA A 84 -5.82 0.88 15.94
N ASN A 85 -6.33 -0.14 16.66
CA ASN A 85 -5.53 -0.98 17.55
C ASN A 85 -4.54 -1.86 16.79
N GLN A 86 -5.00 -2.55 15.73
CA GLN A 86 -4.15 -3.42 14.92
C GLN A 86 -3.04 -2.64 14.22
N ALA A 87 -3.36 -1.49 13.63
CA ALA A 87 -2.37 -0.64 12.98
C ALA A 87 -1.34 -0.10 13.99
N ALA A 88 -1.77 0.36 15.17
CA ALA A 88 -0.87 0.78 16.22
C ALA A 88 0.02 -0.36 16.74
N THR A 89 -0.55 -1.56 16.88
CA THR A 89 0.21 -2.75 17.30
C THR A 89 1.29 -3.09 16.28
N LEU A 90 0.96 -3.13 14.99
CA LEU A 90 1.94 -3.39 13.93
C LEU A 90 2.99 -2.27 13.84
N ASP A 91 2.60 -1.02 14.03
CA ASP A 91 3.54 0.11 14.10
C ASP A 91 4.57 -0.10 15.24
N VAL A 92 4.12 -0.50 16.43
CA VAL A 92 5.01 -0.79 17.57
C VAL A 92 5.92 -1.96 17.31
N ILE A 93 5.39 -3.13 16.91
CA ILE A 93 6.22 -4.34 16.73
C ILE A 93 7.19 -4.22 15.55
N SER A 94 6.87 -3.39 14.58
CA SER A 94 7.76 -3.09 13.45
C SER A 94 8.74 -1.94 13.74
N GLY A 95 8.64 -1.26 14.90
CA GLY A 95 9.49 -0.10 15.21
C GLY A 95 9.22 1.11 14.31
N GLY A 96 7.95 1.36 13.94
CA GLY A 96 7.54 2.52 13.13
C GLY A 96 7.73 2.33 11.61
N ARG A 97 7.86 1.09 11.13
CA ARG A 97 8.05 0.79 9.70
C ARG A 97 6.75 0.63 8.92
N LEU A 98 5.59 0.63 9.59
CA LEU A 98 4.29 0.48 8.93
C LEU A 98 3.95 1.70 8.07
N ILE A 99 3.47 1.46 6.86
CA ILE A 99 2.73 2.41 6.01
C ILE A 99 1.34 1.83 5.83
N LEU A 100 0.32 2.49 6.39
CA LEU A 100 -1.06 2.05 6.30
C LEU A 100 -1.71 2.59 5.03
N GLY A 101 -1.64 1.83 3.94
CA GLY A 101 -2.43 2.13 2.77
C GLY A 101 -3.90 1.77 3.01
N VAL A 102 -4.83 2.67 2.66
CA VAL A 102 -6.25 2.53 2.92
C VAL A 102 -7.07 2.81 1.67
N GLY A 103 -8.02 1.94 1.39
CA GLY A 103 -8.99 2.10 0.30
C GLY A 103 -10.42 1.79 0.74
N THR A 104 -11.36 2.07 -0.18
CA THR A 104 -12.78 1.79 0.03
C THR A 104 -13.19 0.40 -0.44
N GLY A 105 -12.33 -0.36 -1.10
CA GLY A 105 -12.70 -1.64 -1.72
C GLY A 105 -13.66 -1.48 -2.90
N TRP A 106 -13.87 -2.57 -3.62
CA TRP A 106 -14.71 -2.58 -4.82
C TRP A 106 -15.52 -3.87 -5.01
N ASN A 107 -15.15 -4.98 -4.33
CA ASN A 107 -15.79 -6.28 -4.52
C ASN A 107 -17.13 -6.37 -3.76
N PRO A 108 -18.28 -6.47 -4.46
CA PRO A 108 -19.59 -6.59 -3.79
C PRO A 108 -19.72 -7.85 -2.94
N GLU A 109 -19.15 -8.97 -3.38
CA GLU A 109 -19.24 -10.26 -2.67
C GLU A 109 -18.53 -10.19 -1.31
N GLU A 110 -17.38 -9.52 -1.23
CA GLU A 110 -16.70 -9.30 0.05
C GLU A 110 -17.54 -8.40 0.97
N TYR A 111 -18.16 -7.35 0.42
CA TYR A 111 -19.06 -6.47 1.18
C TYR A 111 -20.26 -7.21 1.75
N ASP A 112 -20.88 -8.08 0.95
CA ASP A 112 -22.02 -8.91 1.39
C ASP A 112 -21.58 -9.91 2.48
N ALA A 113 -20.40 -10.52 2.29
CA ALA A 113 -19.85 -11.49 3.25
C ALA A 113 -19.51 -10.87 4.61
N VAL A 114 -19.02 -9.62 4.65
CA VAL A 114 -18.71 -8.91 5.91
C VAL A 114 -19.92 -8.15 6.49
N GLY A 115 -21.09 -8.18 5.81
CA GLY A 115 -22.31 -7.52 6.28
C GLY A 115 -22.27 -5.99 6.26
N VAL A 116 -21.42 -5.39 5.41
CA VAL A 116 -21.30 -3.94 5.28
C VAL A 116 -21.95 -3.47 3.98
N PRO A 117 -22.91 -2.55 4.00
CA PRO A 117 -23.52 -2.04 2.78
C PRO A 117 -22.49 -1.33 1.89
N ALA A 118 -22.26 -1.82 0.67
CA ALA A 118 -21.28 -1.27 -0.26
C ALA A 118 -21.50 0.23 -0.58
N ARG A 119 -22.75 0.70 -0.52
CA ARG A 119 -23.08 2.14 -0.70
C ARG A 119 -22.51 3.04 0.40
N GLU A 120 -22.20 2.49 1.57
CA GLU A 120 -21.66 3.23 2.73
C GLU A 120 -20.13 3.25 2.75
N ARG A 121 -19.47 2.53 1.84
CA ARG A 121 -18.00 2.31 1.87
C ARG A 121 -17.18 3.60 2.00
N GLY A 122 -17.53 4.66 1.26
CA GLY A 122 -16.83 5.94 1.33
C GLY A 122 -16.97 6.62 2.67
N ALA A 123 -18.22 6.76 3.15
CA ALA A 123 -18.52 7.40 4.43
C ALA A 123 -17.95 6.62 5.62
N ARG A 124 -17.99 5.29 5.59
CA ARG A 124 -17.35 4.46 6.62
C ARG A 124 -15.83 4.60 6.62
N THR A 125 -15.21 4.66 5.44
CA THR A 125 -13.76 4.90 5.37
C THR A 125 -13.38 6.23 6.00
N ASP A 126 -14.13 7.29 5.71
CA ASP A 126 -13.88 8.63 6.26
C ASP A 126 -14.05 8.65 7.78
N ASP A 127 -15.11 8.05 8.30
CA ASP A 127 -15.39 7.91 9.73
C ASP A 127 -14.32 7.09 10.45
N HIS A 128 -13.95 5.93 9.90
CA HIS A 128 -12.96 5.04 10.50
C HIS A 128 -11.56 5.67 10.53
N LEU A 129 -11.17 6.40 9.48
CA LEU A 129 -9.91 7.13 9.48
C LEU A 129 -9.91 8.28 10.49
N ALA A 130 -11.01 9.03 10.58
CA ALA A 130 -11.14 10.11 11.56
C ALA A 130 -11.05 9.57 13.00
N ALA A 131 -11.76 8.49 13.31
CA ALA A 131 -11.73 7.84 14.61
C ALA A 131 -10.34 7.27 14.92
N ALA A 132 -9.68 6.61 13.96
CA ALA A 132 -8.33 6.07 14.14
C ALA A 132 -7.30 7.17 14.42
N LYS A 133 -7.29 8.24 13.62
CA LYS A 133 -6.41 9.41 13.85
C LYS A 133 -6.64 10.05 15.22
N ALA A 134 -7.91 10.17 15.67
CA ALA A 134 -8.23 10.67 17.02
C ALA A 134 -7.67 9.75 18.11
N LEU A 135 -7.83 8.41 17.98
CA LEU A 135 -7.32 7.43 18.91
C LEU A 135 -5.78 7.40 19.03
N TRP A 136 -5.08 7.68 17.92
CA TRP A 136 -3.61 7.74 17.90
C TRP A 136 -3.07 9.05 18.47
N ALA A 137 -3.82 10.16 18.32
CA ALA A 137 -3.40 11.49 18.73
C ALA A 137 -3.72 11.81 20.20
N GLN A 138 -4.78 11.23 20.77
CA GLN A 138 -5.33 11.63 22.07
C GLN A 138 -5.56 10.44 23.00
N ARG A 139 -5.35 10.66 24.31
CA ARG A 139 -5.61 9.66 25.36
C ARG A 139 -6.06 10.34 26.65
N PRO A 140 -7.32 10.29 27.07
CA PRO A 140 -8.46 9.60 26.48
C PRO A 140 -8.99 10.28 25.22
N THR A 141 -9.76 9.54 24.41
CA THR A 141 -10.36 9.99 23.15
C THR A 141 -11.88 9.95 23.26
N ASP A 142 -12.52 11.06 22.94
CA ASP A 142 -13.95 11.14 22.62
C ASP A 142 -14.11 11.35 21.13
N PHE A 143 -15.00 10.60 20.50
CA PHE A 143 -15.30 10.71 19.08
C PHE A 143 -16.78 10.40 18.83
N ASP A 144 -17.43 11.19 17.97
CA ASP A 144 -18.85 11.03 17.63
C ASP A 144 -19.02 11.20 16.13
N GLY A 145 -18.97 10.07 15.43
CA GLY A 145 -19.12 9.99 13.99
C GLY A 145 -20.38 9.21 13.59
N PRO A 146 -20.69 9.16 12.30
CA PRO A 146 -21.89 8.48 11.81
C PRO A 146 -21.89 6.96 11.99
N PHE A 147 -20.71 6.34 12.15
CA PHE A 147 -20.55 4.89 12.30
C PHE A 147 -19.77 4.49 13.55
N THR A 148 -19.07 5.43 14.18
CA THR A 148 -18.21 5.17 15.32
C THR A 148 -18.49 6.16 16.43
N THR A 149 -18.75 5.66 17.64
CA THR A 149 -18.86 6.47 18.85
C THR A 149 -17.87 5.99 19.89
N LEU A 150 -17.04 6.88 20.41
CA LEU A 150 -16.06 6.60 21.46
C LEU A 150 -16.30 7.54 22.62
N ARG A 151 -16.18 7.04 23.85
CA ARG A 151 -16.29 7.83 25.10
C ARG A 151 -15.13 7.48 26.01
N ALA A 152 -14.30 8.47 26.30
CA ALA A 152 -13.08 8.35 27.13
C ALA A 152 -12.22 7.12 26.74
N ALA A 153 -12.19 6.78 25.46
CA ALA A 153 -11.53 5.58 24.94
C ALA A 153 -10.01 5.71 25.08
N ARG A 154 -9.36 4.61 25.43
CA ARG A 154 -7.90 4.54 25.53
C ARG A 154 -7.44 3.33 24.72
N LEU A 155 -6.64 3.58 23.70
CA LEU A 155 -6.00 2.48 22.96
C LEU A 155 -5.09 1.69 23.91
N GLY A 156 -5.13 0.37 23.87
CA GLY A 156 -4.28 -0.50 24.66
C GLY A 156 -2.79 -0.27 24.38
N VAL A 157 -2.46 -0.12 23.09
CA VAL A 157 -1.10 0.13 22.59
C VAL A 157 -1.10 1.45 21.82
N PRO A 158 -0.43 2.51 22.28
CA PRO A 158 -0.20 3.71 21.49
C PRO A 158 0.82 3.42 20.38
N PRO A 159 0.68 4.00 19.17
CA PRO A 159 1.67 3.85 18.11
C PRO A 159 3.01 4.48 18.55
N VAL A 160 4.14 3.98 18.02
CA VAL A 160 5.46 4.61 18.21
C VAL A 160 5.63 5.79 17.27
N THR A 161 4.98 5.76 16.10
CA THR A 161 4.97 6.88 15.17
C THR A 161 4.05 7.98 15.72
N PRO A 162 4.54 9.21 15.94
CA PRO A 162 3.72 10.30 16.43
C PRO A 162 2.49 10.59 15.56
N GLY A 163 1.30 10.50 16.12
CA GLY A 163 0.03 10.68 15.40
C GLY A 163 -0.45 9.46 14.60
N GLY A 164 0.22 8.32 14.75
CA GLY A 164 -0.07 7.05 14.09
C GLY A 164 0.80 6.78 12.86
N PRO A 165 0.74 5.56 12.33
CA PRO A 165 1.48 5.22 11.11
C PRO A 165 1.07 6.13 9.95
N PRO A 166 2.00 6.43 9.00
CA PRO A 166 1.66 7.17 7.79
C PRO A 166 0.51 6.49 7.03
N VAL A 167 -0.48 7.29 6.62
CA VAL A 167 -1.65 6.80 5.88
C VAL A 167 -1.54 7.17 4.41
N TRP A 168 -1.53 6.16 3.53
CA TRP A 168 -1.60 6.36 2.08
C TRP A 168 -2.99 6.00 1.58
N VAL A 169 -3.63 6.89 0.85
CA VAL A 169 -5.01 6.68 0.38
C VAL A 169 -5.03 6.18 -1.05
N GLY A 170 -5.64 5.01 -1.25
CA GLY A 170 -5.83 4.39 -2.56
C GLY A 170 -7.04 4.92 -3.31
N GLY A 171 -6.92 5.01 -4.65
CA GLY A 171 -8.00 5.33 -5.56
C GLY A 171 -7.77 6.58 -6.41
N HIS A 172 -8.54 6.68 -7.52
CA HIS A 172 -8.35 7.70 -8.55
C HIS A 172 -9.48 8.75 -8.59
N SER A 173 -10.55 8.56 -7.81
CA SER A 173 -11.68 9.50 -7.79
C SER A 173 -11.37 10.75 -6.96
N ASP A 174 -12.07 11.86 -7.25
CA ASP A 174 -11.98 13.08 -6.44
C ASP A 174 -12.24 12.81 -4.95
N ALA A 175 -13.16 11.89 -4.62
CA ALA A 175 -13.41 11.49 -3.24
C ALA A 175 -12.19 10.84 -2.58
N ALA A 176 -11.42 10.04 -3.32
CA ALA A 176 -10.18 9.46 -2.82
C ALA A 176 -9.08 10.52 -2.66
N LEU A 177 -8.96 11.46 -3.62
CA LEU A 177 -8.01 12.56 -3.55
C LEU A 177 -8.32 13.52 -2.37
N LEU A 178 -9.59 13.86 -2.16
CA LEU A 178 -10.03 14.64 -0.99
C LEU A 178 -9.75 13.93 0.32
N ARG A 179 -9.90 12.60 0.36
CA ARG A 179 -9.56 11.77 1.52
C ARG A 179 -8.05 11.79 1.79
N ALA A 180 -7.23 11.71 0.73
CA ALA A 180 -5.78 11.83 0.85
C ALA A 180 -5.37 13.20 1.43
N LEU A 181 -5.97 14.30 0.94
CA LEU A 181 -5.73 15.64 1.47
C LEU A 181 -6.16 15.78 2.93
N ARG A 182 -7.27 15.16 3.32
CA ARG A 182 -7.85 15.30 4.66
C ARG A 182 -7.18 14.42 5.72
N PHE A 183 -6.89 13.17 5.40
CA PHE A 183 -6.46 12.16 6.37
C PHE A 183 -5.10 11.54 6.04
N GLY A 184 -4.63 11.70 4.79
CA GLY A 184 -3.47 10.99 4.28
C GLY A 184 -2.16 11.73 4.46
N ASP A 185 -1.10 10.93 4.42
CA ASP A 185 0.29 11.34 4.28
C ASP A 185 0.82 10.97 2.88
N GLY A 186 -0.03 10.33 2.05
CA GLY A 186 0.24 10.00 0.66
C GLY A 186 -1.01 9.57 -0.11
N TRP A 187 -0.85 9.55 -1.44
CA TRP A 187 -1.77 8.95 -2.38
C TRP A 187 -1.13 7.69 -2.98
N TYR A 188 -1.91 6.64 -3.18
CA TYR A 188 -1.46 5.37 -3.76
C TYR A 188 -2.30 4.99 -4.99
N GLY A 189 -1.66 5.04 -6.15
CA GLY A 189 -2.25 4.63 -7.42
C GLY A 189 -1.96 3.17 -7.76
N THR A 190 -2.51 2.72 -8.90
CA THR A 190 -2.24 1.39 -9.44
C THR A 190 -2.14 1.46 -10.96
N GLY A 191 -1.01 1.06 -11.52
CA GLY A 191 -0.79 0.95 -12.96
C GLY A 191 -0.85 2.28 -13.70
N VAL A 192 -0.46 3.38 -13.06
CA VAL A 192 -0.55 4.73 -13.63
C VAL A 192 0.55 5.02 -14.65
N THR A 193 0.20 5.82 -15.64
CA THR A 193 1.14 6.46 -16.59
C THR A 193 1.66 7.79 -16.02
N ALA A 194 2.77 8.31 -16.56
CA ALA A 194 3.30 9.61 -16.20
C ALA A 194 2.28 10.76 -16.40
N ALA A 195 1.45 10.68 -17.45
CA ALA A 195 0.39 11.65 -17.70
C ALA A 195 -0.69 11.62 -16.61
N GLU A 196 -1.06 10.43 -16.14
CA GLU A 196 -2.02 10.26 -15.04
C GLU A 196 -1.44 10.74 -13.72
N VAL A 197 -0.17 10.45 -13.39
CA VAL A 197 0.50 10.99 -12.20
C VAL A 197 0.49 12.52 -12.20
N SER A 198 0.89 13.14 -13.32
CA SER A 198 0.84 14.61 -13.49
C SER A 198 -0.59 15.14 -13.35
N GLY A 199 -1.57 14.41 -13.88
CA GLY A 199 -3.01 14.71 -13.75
C GLY A 199 -3.47 14.68 -12.29
N VAL A 200 -3.10 13.65 -11.54
CA VAL A 200 -3.39 13.52 -10.11
C VAL A 200 -2.76 14.66 -9.32
N GLY A 201 -1.47 14.96 -9.54
CA GLY A 201 -0.79 16.07 -8.87
C GLY A 201 -1.46 17.42 -9.13
N ARG A 202 -1.89 17.69 -10.38
CA ARG A 202 -2.67 18.89 -10.71
C ARG A 202 -4.03 18.88 -10.00
N ARG A 203 -4.75 17.75 -10.05
CA ARG A 203 -6.07 17.64 -9.41
C ARG A 203 -6.02 17.78 -7.90
N LEU A 204 -5.01 17.24 -7.24
CA LEU A 204 -4.77 17.43 -5.81
C LEU A 204 -4.59 18.93 -5.48
N ARG A 205 -3.78 19.67 -6.25
CA ARG A 205 -3.60 21.12 -6.04
C ARG A 205 -4.92 21.91 -6.20
N GLU A 206 -5.74 21.56 -7.19
CA GLU A 206 -7.06 22.17 -7.39
C GLU A 206 -8.00 21.91 -6.21
N LEU A 207 -8.00 20.68 -5.68
CA LEU A 207 -8.85 20.26 -4.56
C LEU A 207 -8.37 20.79 -3.21
N ASP A 208 -7.08 21.02 -3.04
CA ASP A 208 -6.47 21.50 -1.80
C ASP A 208 -6.85 22.95 -1.46
N ARG A 209 -7.29 23.73 -2.44
CA ARG A 209 -7.75 25.12 -2.27
C ARG A 209 -6.79 25.99 -1.46
N GLY A 210 -5.49 25.72 -1.53
CA GLY A 210 -4.45 26.52 -0.88
C GLY A 210 -4.24 26.23 0.61
N THR A 211 -4.70 25.09 1.13
CA THR A 211 -4.42 24.69 2.52
C THR A 211 -2.98 24.20 2.74
N GLY A 212 -2.24 23.91 1.65
CA GLY A 212 -0.86 23.39 1.70
C GLY A 212 -0.77 21.91 2.03
N ASN A 213 -1.89 21.20 2.13
CA ASN A 213 -1.90 19.78 2.44
C ASN A 213 -1.28 18.93 1.33
N VAL A 214 -1.40 19.36 0.07
CA VAL A 214 -0.86 18.64 -1.09
C VAL A 214 0.66 18.47 -1.04
N GLU A 215 1.39 19.45 -0.52
CA GLU A 215 2.86 19.46 -0.54
C GLU A 215 3.48 18.41 0.39
N ARG A 216 2.73 17.94 1.38
CA ARG A 216 3.18 16.87 2.29
C ARG A 216 2.87 15.46 1.78
N LEU A 217 2.07 15.33 0.71
CA LEU A 217 1.67 14.03 0.23
C LEU A 217 2.78 13.32 -0.55
N THR A 218 3.12 12.10 -0.14
CA THR A 218 3.83 11.16 -0.99
C THR A 218 2.93 10.73 -2.14
N LEU A 219 3.37 10.86 -3.39
CA LEU A 219 2.69 10.23 -4.52
C LEU A 219 3.35 8.87 -4.78
N ALA A 220 2.58 7.81 -4.63
CA ALA A 220 3.05 6.44 -4.81
C ALA A 220 2.13 5.63 -5.72
N SER A 221 2.63 4.56 -6.33
CA SER A 221 1.81 3.66 -7.16
C SER A 221 2.37 2.25 -7.23
N ALA A 222 1.50 1.25 -7.30
CA ALA A 222 1.88 -0.04 -7.86
C ALA A 222 2.17 0.09 -9.35
N VAL A 223 3.24 -0.56 -9.79
CA VAL A 223 3.66 -0.68 -11.19
C VAL A 223 3.83 -2.16 -11.52
N PHE A 224 3.57 -2.55 -12.76
CA PHE A 224 3.65 -3.96 -13.17
C PHE A 224 4.97 -4.22 -13.87
N LEU A 225 5.66 -5.29 -13.48
CA LEU A 225 6.95 -5.65 -14.07
C LEU A 225 7.08 -7.17 -14.21
N THR A 226 7.39 -7.61 -15.42
CA THR A 226 7.82 -8.98 -15.69
C THR A 226 9.27 -8.91 -16.16
N PRO A 227 10.27 -9.26 -15.32
CA PRO A 227 11.68 -9.18 -15.72
C PRO A 227 12.03 -10.04 -16.93
N PRO A 228 13.11 -9.72 -17.69
CA PRO A 228 13.53 -10.48 -18.85
C PRO A 228 13.77 -11.95 -18.53
N GLY A 229 13.35 -12.85 -19.43
CA GLY A 229 13.55 -14.29 -19.27
C GLY A 229 12.68 -14.97 -18.23
N ILE A 230 11.67 -14.28 -17.69
CA ILE A 230 10.65 -14.83 -16.80
C ILE A 230 9.29 -14.72 -17.49
N ALA A 231 8.51 -15.80 -17.48
CA ALA A 231 7.16 -15.78 -18.04
C ALA A 231 6.15 -15.19 -17.04
N ALA A 232 5.20 -14.40 -17.52
CA ALA A 232 4.08 -14.00 -16.71
C ALA A 232 3.18 -15.21 -16.38
N ALA A 233 2.81 -15.37 -15.13
CA ALA A 233 1.89 -16.41 -14.66
C ALA A 233 0.43 -15.95 -14.71
N VAL A 234 0.20 -14.63 -14.62
CA VAL A 234 -1.12 -13.99 -14.73
C VAL A 234 -1.01 -12.72 -15.57
N PRO A 235 -2.08 -12.28 -16.24
CA PRO A 235 -2.08 -11.00 -16.94
C PRO A 235 -1.82 -9.84 -15.97
N ALA A 236 -0.97 -8.89 -16.35
CA ALA A 236 -0.86 -7.64 -15.61
C ALA A 236 -2.17 -6.83 -15.78
N PRO A 237 -2.74 -6.26 -14.71
CA PRO A 237 -3.98 -5.48 -14.81
C PRO A 237 -3.79 -4.09 -15.45
N GLY A 238 -2.59 -3.78 -15.94
CA GLY A 238 -2.23 -2.53 -16.61
C GLY A 238 -0.97 -2.66 -17.47
N ARG A 239 -0.48 -1.54 -17.99
CA ARG A 239 0.74 -1.51 -18.82
C ARG A 239 1.96 -1.92 -17.98
N PRO A 240 2.71 -2.95 -18.38
CA PRO A 240 3.95 -3.30 -17.71
C PRO A 240 5.07 -2.27 -18.02
N LEU A 241 5.95 -2.06 -17.05
CA LEU A 241 7.18 -1.28 -17.24
C LEU A 241 8.05 -1.92 -18.31
N GLY A 242 8.64 -1.11 -19.18
CA GLY A 242 9.47 -1.57 -20.29
C GLY A 242 8.69 -2.26 -21.42
N GLY A 243 7.34 -2.33 -21.31
CA GLY A 243 6.48 -2.93 -22.33
C GLY A 243 6.51 -4.46 -22.37
N ALA A 244 6.27 -5.07 -23.54
CA ALA A 244 6.15 -6.52 -23.70
C ALA A 244 7.51 -7.26 -23.65
N ALA A 245 8.63 -6.57 -23.91
CA ALA A 245 9.97 -7.12 -23.88
C ALA A 245 10.89 -6.17 -23.08
N PRO A 246 10.75 -6.14 -21.74
CA PRO A 246 11.45 -5.18 -20.91
C PRO A 246 12.96 -5.42 -20.93
N THR A 247 13.70 -4.31 -20.89
CA THR A 247 15.14 -4.28 -20.64
C THR A 247 15.37 -3.38 -19.41
N ALA A 248 16.53 -3.47 -18.76
CA ALA A 248 16.87 -2.57 -17.66
C ALA A 248 16.69 -1.10 -18.07
N ALA A 249 17.23 -0.71 -19.23
CA ALA A 249 17.12 0.65 -19.75
C ALA A 249 15.65 1.09 -19.93
N SER A 250 14.80 0.25 -20.55
CA SER A 250 13.39 0.63 -20.77
C SER A 250 12.57 0.72 -19.47
N VAL A 251 12.92 -0.09 -18.46
CA VAL A 251 12.29 -0.03 -17.13
C VAL A 251 12.73 1.22 -16.38
N VAL A 252 14.05 1.54 -16.41
CA VAL A 252 14.60 2.76 -15.80
C VAL A 252 14.00 4.01 -16.45
N ASP A 253 13.87 4.03 -17.78
CA ASP A 253 13.24 5.13 -18.52
C ASP A 253 11.77 5.33 -18.12
N ASP A 254 10.99 4.24 -17.97
CA ASP A 254 9.60 4.33 -17.53
C ASP A 254 9.49 4.84 -16.09
N LEU A 255 10.35 4.34 -15.18
CA LEU A 255 10.42 4.82 -13.79
C LEU A 255 10.86 6.28 -13.71
N GLY A 256 11.84 6.70 -14.53
CA GLY A 256 12.28 8.07 -14.66
C GLY A 256 11.14 9.01 -15.07
N ARG A 257 10.37 8.64 -16.09
CA ARG A 257 9.18 9.41 -16.51
C ARG A 257 8.12 9.52 -15.42
N LEU A 258 7.92 8.46 -14.63
CA LEU A 258 7.01 8.51 -13.48
C LEU A 258 7.53 9.44 -12.38
N ALA A 259 8.83 9.42 -12.10
CA ALA A 259 9.47 10.30 -11.14
C ALA A 259 9.39 11.77 -11.56
N GLU A 260 9.68 12.09 -12.83
CA GLU A 260 9.53 13.43 -13.40
C GLU A 260 8.09 13.95 -13.33
N ALA A 261 7.11 13.04 -13.43
CA ALA A 261 5.69 13.35 -13.27
C ALA A 261 5.28 13.62 -11.81
N GLY A 262 6.17 13.38 -10.85
CA GLY A 262 5.98 13.64 -9.42
C GLY A 262 5.82 12.39 -8.54
N LEU A 263 5.95 11.18 -9.10
CA LEU A 263 5.90 9.96 -8.30
C LEU A 263 7.20 9.83 -7.46
N THR A 264 7.06 9.54 -6.17
CA THR A 264 8.19 9.46 -5.25
C THR A 264 8.42 8.05 -4.68
N ALA A 265 7.45 7.15 -4.87
CA ALA A 265 7.58 5.74 -4.52
C ALA A 265 6.82 4.84 -5.50
N CYS A 266 7.40 3.69 -5.83
CA CYS A 266 6.77 2.65 -6.63
C CYS A 266 6.82 1.31 -5.89
N THR A 267 5.78 0.51 -6.07
CA THR A 267 5.77 -0.90 -5.67
C THR A 267 5.75 -1.76 -6.94
N ALA A 268 6.81 -2.51 -7.20
CA ALA A 268 6.82 -3.47 -8.29
C ALA A 268 5.90 -4.65 -7.95
N TRP A 269 4.79 -4.78 -8.68
CA TRP A 269 3.94 -5.96 -8.65
C TRP A 269 4.39 -6.90 -9.77
N LEU A 270 4.74 -8.13 -9.41
CA LEU A 270 5.35 -9.12 -10.29
C LEU A 270 4.29 -10.16 -10.68
N PRO A 271 3.74 -10.13 -11.91
CA PRO A 271 2.75 -11.10 -12.39
C PRO A 271 3.40 -12.44 -12.79
N ILE A 272 4.25 -13.00 -11.94
CA ILE A 272 5.07 -14.18 -12.19
C ILE A 272 4.76 -15.29 -11.17
N ALA A 273 5.22 -16.51 -11.45
CA ALA A 273 5.11 -17.61 -10.50
C ALA A 273 6.04 -17.40 -9.29
N ALA A 274 5.64 -17.95 -8.15
CA ALA A 274 6.32 -17.74 -6.86
C ALA A 274 7.80 -18.12 -6.90
N GLU A 275 8.14 -19.23 -7.55
CA GLU A 275 9.51 -19.72 -7.70
C GLU A 275 10.46 -18.77 -8.44
N HIS A 276 9.94 -17.74 -9.10
CA HIS A 276 10.73 -16.76 -9.84
C HIS A 276 10.90 -15.41 -9.12
N VAL A 277 10.28 -15.24 -7.95
CA VAL A 277 10.22 -13.95 -7.27
C VAL A 277 11.60 -13.47 -6.82
N GLU A 278 12.38 -14.33 -6.16
CA GLU A 278 13.74 -14.00 -5.71
C GLU A 278 14.63 -13.64 -6.90
N LYS A 279 14.59 -14.44 -7.99
CA LYS A 279 15.33 -14.14 -9.21
C LYS A 279 14.91 -12.80 -9.85
N ALA A 280 13.62 -12.47 -9.79
CA ALA A 280 13.12 -11.18 -10.27
C ALA A 280 13.62 -10.02 -9.41
N MET A 281 13.65 -10.19 -8.08
CA MET A 281 14.21 -9.21 -7.15
C MET A 281 15.71 -9.01 -7.38
N ASP A 282 16.49 -10.09 -7.58
CA ASP A 282 17.92 -10.02 -7.91
C ASP A 282 18.17 -9.16 -9.16
N TRP A 283 17.39 -9.42 -10.22
CA TRP A 283 17.52 -8.66 -11.46
C TRP A 283 17.17 -7.17 -11.26
N ILE A 284 16.09 -6.87 -10.52
CA ILE A 284 15.70 -5.48 -10.22
C ILE A 284 16.78 -4.78 -9.41
N ALA A 285 17.33 -5.44 -8.40
CA ALA A 285 18.37 -4.89 -7.54
C ALA A 285 19.70 -4.65 -8.28
N ALA A 286 20.09 -5.58 -9.15
CA ALA A 286 21.35 -5.47 -9.89
C ALA A 286 21.26 -4.47 -11.06
N GLU A 287 20.15 -4.46 -11.79
CA GLU A 287 20.06 -3.80 -13.08
C GLU A 287 19.22 -2.51 -13.07
N VAL A 288 18.30 -2.36 -12.11
CA VAL A 288 17.36 -1.22 -12.09
C VAL A 288 17.65 -0.26 -10.94
N ILE A 289 17.70 -0.74 -9.69
CA ILE A 289 17.86 0.11 -8.51
C ILE A 289 19.10 1.04 -8.59
N PRO A 290 20.31 0.58 -9.03
CA PRO A 290 21.47 1.43 -9.09
C PRO A 290 21.38 2.61 -10.07
N GLN A 291 20.41 2.56 -11.00
CA GLN A 291 20.19 3.59 -12.03
C GLN A 291 19.06 4.57 -11.65
N LEU A 292 18.38 4.37 -10.51
CA LEU A 292 17.33 5.26 -10.00
C LEU A 292 17.96 6.39 -9.15
N THR A 293 18.65 7.30 -9.76
CA THR A 293 19.32 8.44 -9.09
C THR A 293 18.39 9.64 -8.90
#